data_75b76d21958bf9bdf8a0e1b562828f5d
#
_entry.id   75b76d21958bf9bdf8a0e1b562828f5d
#
_cell.length_a   1.000
_cell.length_b   1.000
_cell.length_c   1.000
_cell.angle_alpha   90.00
_cell.angle_beta   90.00
_cell.angle_gamma   90.00
#
_symmetry.space_group_name_H-M   'P 1'
#
loop_
_entity.id
_entity.type
_entity.pdbx_description
1 polymer ?
#
loop_
_entity_poly.entity_id
_entity_poly.type
_entity_poly.pdbx_seq_one_letter_code
_entity_poly.pdbx_strand_id
1 'polypeptide(L)' 'MNYENYTSSQKVLAHTIASKLEHSGCTTNECVEVLSDVIGTLLAYMAPSKAELTEYLDNKLMPYLRNTAIEAHDIQNQII' A
#
# COMPACT_ATOMS: atom_id res chain seq x y z
N MET A 1 0.19 10.91 1.35
CA MET A 1 -0.90 9.93 1.46
C MET A 1 -2.22 10.57 1.02
N ASN A 2 -3.00 9.89 0.18
CA ASN A 2 -4.23 10.48 -0.39
C ASN A 2 -5.51 10.08 0.36
N TYR A 3 -5.38 9.82 1.65
CA TYR A 3 -6.49 9.36 2.48
C TYR A 3 -7.70 10.30 2.43
N GLU A 4 -7.45 11.60 2.40
CA GLU A 4 -8.50 12.61 2.35
C GLU A 4 -9.35 12.52 1.09
N ASN A 5 -8.76 12.01 -0.01
CA ASN A 5 -9.44 11.87 -1.28
C ASN A 5 -10.07 10.48 -1.47
N TYR A 6 -9.98 9.63 -0.47
CA TYR A 6 -10.58 8.31 -0.54
C TYR A 6 -12.10 8.38 -0.52
N THR A 7 -12.72 7.48 -1.27
CA THR A 7 -14.16 7.23 -1.14
C THR A 7 -14.45 6.62 0.23
N SER A 8 -15.72 6.61 0.62
CA SER A 8 -16.13 5.96 1.87
C SER A 8 -15.73 4.48 1.88
N SER A 9 -15.88 3.79 0.76
CA SER A 9 -15.48 2.38 0.63
C SER A 9 -13.98 2.19 0.83
N GLN A 10 -13.16 3.08 0.25
CA GLN A 10 -11.71 3.03 0.42
C GLN A 10 -11.30 3.27 1.88
N LYS A 11 -11.96 4.21 2.57
CA LYS A 11 -11.68 4.49 3.98
C LYS A 11 -12.00 3.29 4.86
N VAL A 12 -13.14 2.65 4.63
CA VAL A 12 -13.54 1.44 5.37
C VAL A 12 -12.53 0.31 5.12
N LEU A 13 -12.14 0.12 3.87
CA LEU A 13 -11.18 -0.92 3.51
C LEU A 13 -9.82 -0.68 4.16
N ALA A 14 -9.31 0.55 4.09
CA ALA A 14 -8.03 0.90 4.71
C ALA A 14 -8.06 0.66 6.21
N HIS A 15 -9.14 1.08 6.87
CA HIS A 15 -9.31 0.87 8.31
C HIS A 15 -9.38 -0.63 8.66
N THR A 16 -10.12 -1.40 7.89
CA THR A 16 -10.24 -2.84 8.08
C THR A 16 -8.89 -3.54 7.93
N ILE A 17 -8.12 -3.20 6.91
CA ILE A 17 -6.79 -3.77 6.69
C ILE A 17 -5.87 -3.41 7.86
N ALA A 18 -5.84 -2.15 8.25
CA ALA A 18 -5.00 -1.69 9.37
C ALA A 18 -5.33 -2.46 10.66
N SER A 19 -6.61 -2.62 10.95
CA SER A 19 -7.07 -3.36 12.14
C SER A 19 -6.65 -4.83 12.08
N LYS A 20 -6.79 -5.47 10.92
CA LYS A 20 -6.37 -6.87 10.73
C LYS A 20 -4.88 -7.05 10.92
N LEU A 21 -4.08 -6.14 10.40
CA LEU A 21 -2.62 -6.18 10.56
C LEU A 21 -2.23 -6.00 12.03
N GLU A 22 -2.86 -5.06 12.70
CA GLU A 22 -2.59 -4.77 14.12
C GLU A 22 -2.85 -5.98 15.00
N HIS A 23 -3.88 -6.77 14.72
CA HIS A 23 -4.30 -7.91 15.51
C HIS A 23 -3.83 -9.26 14.96
N SER A 24 -2.99 -9.27 13.94
CA SER A 24 -2.58 -10.50 13.26
C SER A 24 -1.54 -11.31 14.00
N GLY A 25 -0.79 -10.68 14.91
CA GLY A 25 0.37 -11.31 15.54
C GLY A 25 1.60 -11.37 14.67
N CYS A 26 1.54 -10.85 13.45
CA CYS A 26 2.67 -10.81 12.52
C CYS A 26 3.61 -9.65 12.82
N THR A 27 4.89 -9.84 12.50
CA THR A 27 5.86 -8.73 12.55
C THR A 27 5.58 -7.75 11.40
N THR A 28 6.17 -6.57 11.48
CA THR A 28 6.05 -5.56 10.42
C THR A 28 6.54 -6.12 9.08
N ASN A 29 7.66 -6.83 9.08
CA ASN A 29 8.20 -7.43 7.86
C ASN A 29 7.24 -8.47 7.26
N GLU A 30 6.64 -9.29 8.11
CA GLU A 30 5.66 -10.27 7.65
C GLU A 30 4.42 -9.61 7.06
N CYS A 31 3.96 -8.52 7.66
CA CYS A 31 2.84 -7.73 7.12
C CYS A 31 3.18 -7.17 5.74
N VAL A 32 4.39 -6.63 5.57
CA VAL A 32 4.85 -6.10 4.27
C VAL A 32 4.88 -7.21 3.21
N GLU A 33 5.36 -8.40 3.56
CA GLU A 33 5.39 -9.53 2.64
C GLU A 33 3.98 -9.93 2.19
N VAL A 34 3.06 -10.07 3.13
CA VAL A 34 1.67 -10.45 2.83
C VAL A 34 1.00 -9.40 1.95
N LEU A 35 1.14 -8.13 2.30
CA LEU A 35 0.54 -7.04 1.51
C LEU A 35 1.14 -6.97 0.11
N SER A 36 2.43 -7.21 -0.02
CA SER A 36 3.10 -7.25 -1.33
C SER A 36 2.55 -8.37 -2.21
N ASP A 37 2.32 -9.54 -1.63
CA ASP A 37 1.72 -10.67 -2.35
C ASP A 37 0.31 -10.35 -2.82
N VAL A 38 -0.50 -9.71 -1.97
CA VAL A 38 -1.86 -9.30 -2.33
C VAL A 38 -1.83 -8.27 -3.46
N ILE A 39 -0.98 -7.26 -3.33
CA ILE A 39 -0.85 -6.21 -4.35
C ILE A 39 -0.40 -6.82 -5.68
N GLY A 40 0.61 -7.68 -5.66
CA GLY A 40 1.11 -8.34 -6.86
C GLY A 40 0.03 -9.16 -7.57
N THR A 41 -0.77 -9.89 -6.80
CA THR A 41 -1.88 -10.66 -7.34
C THR A 41 -2.93 -9.77 -7.98
N LEU A 42 -3.32 -8.68 -7.31
CA LEU A 42 -4.29 -7.73 -7.87
C LEU A 42 -3.79 -7.09 -9.16
N LEU A 43 -2.51 -6.73 -9.21
CA LEU A 43 -1.90 -6.13 -10.40
C LEU A 43 -1.90 -7.12 -11.57
N ALA A 44 -1.67 -8.39 -11.30
CA ALA A 44 -1.70 -9.43 -12.34
C ALA A 44 -3.08 -9.54 -12.99
N TYR A 45 -4.16 -9.34 -12.22
CA TYR A 45 -5.52 -9.32 -12.78
C TYR A 45 -5.82 -8.04 -13.54
N MET A 46 -5.23 -6.93 -13.14
CA MET A 46 -5.55 -5.61 -13.69
C MET A 46 -4.85 -5.33 -15.02
N ALA A 47 -3.61 -5.79 -15.17
CA ALA A 47 -2.78 -5.45 -16.32
C ALA A 47 -3.05 -6.39 -17.49
N PRO A 48 -3.36 -5.86 -18.69
CA PRO A 48 -3.61 -6.70 -19.87
C PRO A 48 -2.34 -7.29 -20.48
N SER A 49 -1.16 -6.73 -20.16
CA SER A 49 0.10 -7.24 -20.67
C SER A 49 1.21 -7.03 -19.65
N LYS A 50 2.30 -7.78 -19.81
CA LYS A 50 3.48 -7.66 -18.96
C LYS A 50 4.14 -6.30 -19.10
N ALA A 51 4.15 -5.76 -20.31
CA ALA A 51 4.72 -4.44 -20.58
C ALA A 51 3.95 -3.34 -19.82
N GLU A 52 2.62 -3.37 -19.86
CA GLU A 52 1.79 -2.41 -19.15
C GLU A 52 1.92 -2.56 -17.65
N LEU A 53 2.05 -3.80 -17.16
CA LEU A 53 2.28 -4.08 -15.74
C LEU A 53 3.59 -3.43 -15.28
N THR A 54 4.66 -3.62 -16.03
CA THR A 54 5.97 -3.06 -15.69
C THR A 54 5.94 -1.54 -15.70
N GLU A 55 5.28 -0.95 -16.71
CA GLU A 55 5.13 0.50 -16.79
C GLU A 55 4.37 1.06 -15.58
N TYR A 56 3.28 0.42 -15.20
CA TYR A 56 2.50 0.83 -14.04
C TYR A 56 3.32 0.75 -12.75
N LEU A 57 4.06 -0.35 -12.56
CA LEU A 57 4.92 -0.52 -11.39
C LEU A 57 5.96 0.59 -11.29
N ASP A 58 6.68 0.84 -12.39
CA ASP A 58 7.81 1.76 -12.38
C ASP A 58 7.38 3.23 -12.32
N ASN A 59 6.30 3.57 -13.01
CA ASN A 59 5.93 4.98 -13.19
C ASN A 59 4.80 5.46 -12.28
N LYS A 60 4.04 4.54 -11.69
CA LYS A 60 2.91 4.93 -10.84
C LYS A 60 2.99 4.35 -9.42
N LEU A 61 3.07 3.03 -9.30
CA LEU A 61 3.00 2.41 -7.98
C LEU A 61 4.25 2.69 -7.14
N MET A 62 5.43 2.45 -7.66
CA MET A 62 6.67 2.61 -6.89
C MET A 62 6.91 4.05 -6.45
N PRO A 63 6.72 5.06 -7.32
CA PRO A 63 6.83 6.45 -6.89
C PRO A 63 5.81 6.81 -5.80
N TYR A 64 4.56 6.36 -5.95
CA TYR A 64 3.51 6.60 -4.97
C TYR A 64 3.86 5.95 -3.63
N LEU A 65 4.27 4.69 -3.64
CA LEU A 65 4.64 3.94 -2.44
C LEU A 65 5.82 4.58 -1.73
N ARG A 66 6.84 4.99 -2.48
CA ARG A 66 8.01 5.68 -1.94
C ARG A 66 7.61 6.96 -1.23
N ASN A 67 6.82 7.80 -1.89
CA ASN A 67 6.40 9.08 -1.32
C ASN A 67 5.56 8.88 -0.07
N THR A 68 4.66 7.91 -0.09
CA THR A 68 3.83 7.57 1.07
C THR A 68 4.69 7.12 2.26
N ALA A 69 5.67 6.25 2.00
CA ALA A 69 6.54 5.72 3.05
C ALA A 69 7.41 6.83 3.67
N ILE A 70 7.98 7.69 2.83
CA ILE A 70 8.82 8.79 3.31
C ILE A 70 7.98 9.78 4.13
N GLU A 71 6.80 10.14 3.62
CA GLU A 71 5.90 11.06 4.30
C GLU A 71 5.47 10.52 5.66
N ALA A 72 5.10 9.25 5.73
CA ALA A 72 4.72 8.61 6.99
C ALA A 72 5.87 8.56 7.97
N HIS A 73 7.08 8.28 7.49
CA HIS A 73 8.28 8.25 8.32
C HIS A 73 8.60 9.63 8.89
N ASP A 74 8.48 10.67 8.07
CA ASP A 74 8.72 12.04 8.51
C ASP A 74 7.72 12.48 9.58
N ILE A 75 6.44 12.13 9.40
CA ILE A 75 5.41 12.43 10.39
C ILE A 75 5.70 11.74 11.72
N GLN A 76 6.09 10.47 11.69
CA GLN A 76 6.44 9.74 12.91
C GLN A 76 7.61 10.37 13.65
N ASN A 77 8.60 10.87 12.92
CA ASN A 77 9.77 11.50 13.52
C ASN A 77 9.52 12.90 14.04
N GLN A 78 8.48 13.58 13.58
CA GLN A 78 8.09 14.90 14.07
C GLN A 78 7.41 14.84 15.44
N ILE A 79 6.94 13.69 15.85
CA ILE A 79 6.23 13.53 17.13
C ILE A 79 7.21 13.45 18.31
N ILE A 80 8.47 13.26 18.03
CA ILE A 80 9.50 13.23 19.04
C ILE A 80 9.91 14.65 19.43
#